data_5fbb7760411a715668cdbf2c599765b0
#
_entry.id   5fbb7760411a715668cdbf2c599765b0
#
_cell.length_a   1.000
_cell.length_b   1.000
_cell.length_c   1.000
_cell.angle_alpha   90.00
_cell.angle_beta   90.00
_cell.angle_gamma   90.00
#
_symmetry.space_group_name_H-M   'P 1'
#
loop_
_entity.id
_entity.type
_entity.pdbx_description
1 polymer ?
#
loop_
_entity_poly.entity_id
_entity_poly.type
_entity_poly.pdbx_seq_one_letter_code
_entity_poly.pdbx_strand_id
1 'polypeptide(L)'
;MIENRVLALEETISRYLAEFDRTDKRDITLRHLLTHTSGLPAWRPLYLLATNPNKALAAIAEQSLEYKPGERVIYSDLGFIVLGFLLQRLSSRPLADLAKQEIFAPLMLTNSFFNPTAAMRTGIAACENGNAYERDMCERDFSGNNYSSWRSEVVWGEVHDGNAHFLGGAAGHAGLFSNAAETLRLANQFVGSLSELLSSQTCDLFRQNMTETLNEARSFAWQLAATKDSTAGTSLPADAFGHTGFTGTSCWIDAERERVFILLTNRTHARKLPFANINAVRREFHSLAVAALNNP
;
A
#
# COMPACT_ATOMS: atom_id res chain seq x y z
N MET A 1 -5.47 -11.39 -12.28
CA MET A 1 -4.59 -12.58 -12.43
C MET A 1 -5.10 -13.79 -11.64
N ILE A 2 -5.53 -13.65 -10.39
CA ILE A 2 -6.09 -14.76 -9.59
C ILE A 2 -7.41 -15.26 -10.20
N GLU A 3 -8.38 -14.39 -10.47
CA GLU A 3 -9.64 -14.76 -11.12
C GLU A 3 -9.42 -15.48 -12.47
N ASN A 4 -8.43 -15.03 -13.23
CA ASN A 4 -8.05 -15.62 -14.52
C ASN A 4 -7.16 -16.86 -14.38
N ARG A 5 -6.96 -17.37 -13.17
CA ARG A 5 -6.17 -18.57 -12.85
C ARG A 5 -4.71 -18.51 -13.35
N VAL A 6 -4.15 -17.31 -13.49
CA VAL A 6 -2.72 -17.11 -13.80
C VAL A 6 -1.88 -17.29 -12.55
N LEU A 7 -2.46 -16.98 -11.36
CA LEU A 7 -1.87 -17.14 -10.04
C LEU A 7 -2.87 -17.79 -9.10
N ALA A 8 -2.36 -18.58 -8.14
CA ALA A 8 -3.15 -19.05 -7.01
C ALA A 8 -2.59 -18.49 -5.69
N LEU A 9 -3.48 -18.25 -4.71
CA LEU A 9 -3.12 -17.67 -3.41
C LEU A 9 -2.07 -18.48 -2.65
N GLU A 10 -2.14 -19.81 -2.78
CA GLU A 10 -1.23 -20.75 -2.09
C GLU A 10 0.04 -21.07 -2.88
N GLU A 11 0.19 -20.52 -4.09
CA GLU A 11 1.43 -20.71 -4.83
C GLU A 11 2.58 -19.93 -4.18
N THR A 12 3.73 -20.57 -4.11
CA THR A 12 4.94 -19.94 -3.60
C THR A 12 5.50 -18.94 -4.61
N ILE A 13 5.92 -17.78 -4.13
CA ILE A 13 6.48 -16.74 -4.98
C ILE A 13 7.83 -17.13 -5.57
N SER A 14 8.57 -18.07 -4.95
CA SER A 14 9.83 -18.63 -5.45
C SER A 14 9.69 -19.27 -6.83
N ARG A 15 8.50 -19.75 -7.18
CA ARG A 15 8.19 -20.27 -8.52
C ARG A 15 8.37 -19.23 -9.62
N TYR A 16 8.13 -17.97 -9.31
CA TYR A 16 8.14 -16.84 -10.26
C TYR A 16 9.32 -15.90 -10.05
N LEU A 17 9.83 -15.85 -8.83
CA LEU A 17 10.90 -14.96 -8.39
C LEU A 17 12.05 -15.81 -7.86
N ALA A 18 13.00 -16.15 -8.73
CA ALA A 18 14.14 -17.02 -8.38
C ALA A 18 14.97 -16.47 -7.20
N GLU A 19 14.95 -15.15 -6.97
CA GLU A 19 15.60 -14.49 -5.85
C GLU A 19 15.08 -15.01 -4.49
N PHE A 20 13.84 -15.52 -4.45
CA PHE A 20 13.19 -16.10 -3.28
C PHE A 20 13.33 -17.63 -3.16
N ASP A 21 13.98 -18.31 -4.08
CA ASP A 21 14.31 -19.74 -3.93
C ASP A 21 15.47 -19.93 -2.97
N ARG A 22 15.27 -19.52 -1.73
CA ARG A 22 16.21 -19.61 -0.59
C ARG A 22 15.55 -20.43 0.50
N THR A 23 16.36 -21.10 1.31
CA THR A 23 15.87 -22.05 2.33
C THR A 23 14.84 -21.46 3.29
N ASP A 24 15.01 -20.19 3.66
CA ASP A 24 14.14 -19.48 4.61
C ASP A 24 12.92 -18.83 3.96
N LYS A 25 12.88 -18.66 2.62
CA LYS A 25 11.86 -17.87 1.90
C LYS A 25 11.09 -18.63 0.84
N ARG A 26 11.53 -19.84 0.48
CA ARG A 26 10.89 -20.62 -0.59
C ARG A 26 9.41 -20.91 -0.37
N ASP A 27 8.98 -20.94 0.89
CA ASP A 27 7.60 -21.25 1.28
C ASP A 27 6.71 -20.01 1.42
N ILE A 28 7.24 -18.81 1.12
CA ILE A 28 6.41 -17.60 1.09
C ILE A 28 5.44 -17.70 -0.08
N THR A 29 4.14 -17.66 0.23
CA THR A 29 3.07 -17.71 -0.76
C THR A 29 2.57 -16.30 -1.12
N LEU A 30 1.78 -16.21 -2.19
CA LEU A 30 1.08 -14.99 -2.57
C LEU A 30 0.14 -14.53 -1.42
N ARG A 31 -0.55 -15.47 -0.74
CA ARG A 31 -1.37 -15.18 0.46
C ARG A 31 -0.55 -14.49 1.53
N HIS A 32 0.64 -15.00 1.86
CA HIS A 32 1.48 -14.41 2.90
C HIS A 32 1.84 -12.95 2.62
N LEU A 33 2.12 -12.60 1.37
CA LEU A 33 2.39 -11.21 0.99
C LEU A 33 1.13 -10.34 1.10
N LEU A 34 0.00 -10.80 0.57
CA LEU A 34 -1.27 -10.06 0.57
C LEU A 34 -1.84 -9.83 1.97
N THR A 35 -1.53 -10.71 2.93
CA THR A 35 -2.02 -10.61 4.32
C THR A 35 -0.98 -10.05 5.29
N HIS A 36 0.19 -9.62 4.78
CA HIS A 36 1.31 -9.15 5.60
C HIS A 36 1.82 -10.17 6.63
N THR A 37 1.78 -11.46 6.27
CA THR A 37 2.25 -12.57 7.12
C THR A 37 3.49 -13.26 6.57
N SER A 38 4.23 -12.62 5.67
CA SER A 38 5.38 -13.21 4.99
C SER A 38 6.64 -13.35 5.85
N GLY A 39 6.71 -12.66 6.97
CA GLY A 39 7.93 -12.58 7.78
C GLY A 39 8.95 -11.55 7.28
N LEU A 40 8.75 -10.95 6.12
CA LEU A 40 9.60 -9.87 5.63
C LEU A 40 9.54 -8.66 6.57
N PRO A 41 10.67 -7.95 6.77
CA PRO A 41 10.67 -6.71 7.53
C PRO A 41 9.63 -5.70 7.06
N ALA A 42 9.14 -4.88 7.98
CA ALA A 42 8.16 -3.84 7.67
C ALA A 42 8.68 -2.88 6.59
N TRP A 43 9.89 -2.42 6.76
CA TRP A 43 10.53 -1.45 5.88
C TRP A 43 12.06 -1.60 5.91
N ARG A 44 12.73 -1.30 4.80
CA ARG A 44 14.18 -1.15 4.68
C ARG A 44 14.46 -0.10 3.60
N PRO A 45 15.50 0.73 3.75
CA PRO A 45 15.88 1.74 2.75
C PRO A 45 16.56 1.07 1.55
N LEU A 46 15.80 0.65 0.55
CA LEU A 46 16.33 -0.06 -0.61
C LEU A 46 17.35 0.75 -1.39
N TYR A 47 17.22 2.07 -1.40
CA TYR A 47 18.19 3.01 -1.99
C TYR A 47 19.55 3.02 -1.29
N LEU A 48 19.66 2.46 -0.08
CA LEU A 48 20.94 2.21 0.61
C LEU A 48 21.44 0.78 0.39
N LEU A 49 20.55 -0.17 0.16
CA LEU A 49 20.86 -1.60 0.11
C LEU A 49 21.11 -2.11 -1.31
N ALA A 50 20.56 -1.43 -2.31
CA ALA A 50 20.68 -1.82 -3.72
C ALA A 50 21.39 -0.74 -4.53
N THR A 51 22.32 -1.15 -5.38
CA THR A 51 23.10 -0.22 -6.23
C THR A 51 22.26 0.44 -7.33
N ASN A 52 21.14 -0.14 -7.69
CA ASN A 52 20.17 0.38 -8.66
C ASN A 52 18.82 -0.33 -8.49
N PRO A 53 17.71 0.19 -9.07
CA PRO A 53 16.37 -0.38 -8.94
C PRO A 53 16.26 -1.86 -9.32
N ASN A 54 17.00 -2.32 -10.32
CA ASN A 54 16.96 -3.71 -10.78
C ASN A 54 17.53 -4.71 -9.74
N LYS A 55 18.28 -4.23 -8.76
CA LYS A 55 18.84 -5.02 -7.65
C LYS A 55 17.97 -4.99 -6.39
N ALA A 56 16.92 -4.20 -6.38
CA ALA A 56 16.05 -4.06 -5.20
C ALA A 56 15.40 -5.38 -4.78
N LEU A 57 14.90 -6.16 -5.73
CA LEU A 57 14.28 -7.46 -5.44
C LEU A 57 15.27 -8.43 -4.77
N ALA A 58 16.50 -8.50 -5.28
CA ALA A 58 17.56 -9.31 -4.67
C ALA A 58 17.92 -8.81 -3.26
N ALA A 59 18.02 -7.47 -3.08
CA ALA A 59 18.28 -6.89 -1.77
C ALA A 59 17.16 -7.19 -0.76
N ILE A 60 15.90 -7.25 -1.18
CA ILE A 60 14.78 -7.71 -0.33
C ILE A 60 14.93 -9.21 0.00
N ALA A 61 15.26 -10.03 -0.98
CA ALA A 61 15.44 -11.47 -0.78
C ALA A 61 16.61 -11.81 0.15
N GLU A 62 17.58 -10.90 0.31
CA GLU A 62 18.70 -11.04 1.25
C GLU A 62 18.35 -10.66 2.69
N GLN A 63 17.23 -9.96 2.93
CA GLN A 63 16.83 -9.63 4.29
C GLN A 63 16.43 -10.88 5.06
N SER A 64 16.86 -10.99 6.32
CA SER A 64 16.38 -12.05 7.22
C SER A 64 14.90 -11.89 7.49
N LEU A 65 14.17 -13.00 7.57
CA LEU A 65 12.79 -12.97 8.06
C LEU A 65 12.78 -12.66 9.55
N GLU A 66 11.86 -11.82 9.99
CA GLU A 66 11.68 -11.46 11.41
C GLU A 66 10.88 -12.55 12.16
N TYR A 67 10.11 -13.37 11.43
CA TYR A 67 9.33 -14.50 11.94
C TYR A 67 9.01 -15.45 10.79
N LYS A 68 8.50 -16.64 11.08
CA LYS A 68 8.13 -17.62 10.06
C LYS A 68 6.88 -17.17 9.30
N PRO A 69 6.80 -17.41 7.98
CA PRO A 69 5.61 -17.11 7.20
C PRO A 69 4.35 -17.71 7.84
N GLY A 70 3.29 -16.91 7.97
CA GLY A 70 2.02 -17.29 8.58
C GLY A 70 1.95 -17.16 10.11
N GLU A 71 3.04 -16.82 10.80
CA GLU A 71 3.07 -16.82 12.28
C GLU A 71 2.43 -15.57 12.91
N ARG A 72 2.57 -14.43 12.27
CA ARG A 72 1.97 -13.16 12.72
C ARG A 72 1.78 -12.18 11.57
N VAL A 73 1.04 -11.12 11.84
CA VAL A 73 0.89 -9.99 10.93
C VAL A 73 1.89 -8.89 11.33
N ILE A 74 2.74 -8.47 10.38
CA ILE A 74 3.49 -7.22 10.44
C ILE A 74 3.33 -6.54 9.08
N TYR A 75 2.68 -5.37 9.07
CA TYR A 75 2.56 -4.56 7.85
C TYR A 75 3.93 -4.37 7.20
N SER A 76 4.06 -4.78 5.94
CA SER A 76 5.34 -4.79 5.24
C SER A 76 5.21 -4.13 3.86
N ASP A 77 5.89 -3.00 3.70
CA ASP A 77 6.09 -2.36 2.40
C ASP A 77 6.90 -3.27 1.46
N LEU A 78 7.90 -3.97 2.01
CA LEU A 78 8.73 -4.89 1.23
C LEU A 78 7.90 -6.00 0.58
N GLY A 79 6.90 -6.53 1.30
CA GLY A 79 5.99 -7.54 0.77
C GLY A 79 5.22 -7.02 -0.45
N PHE A 80 4.75 -5.78 -0.42
CA PHE A 80 4.03 -5.17 -1.53
C PHE A 80 4.94 -4.73 -2.67
N ILE A 81 6.19 -4.34 -2.38
CA ILE A 81 7.21 -4.14 -3.42
C ILE A 81 7.46 -5.44 -4.18
N VAL A 82 7.58 -6.58 -3.46
CA VAL A 82 7.73 -7.92 -4.08
C VAL A 82 6.53 -8.25 -4.97
N LEU A 83 5.29 -7.97 -4.53
CA LEU A 83 4.10 -8.13 -5.37
C LEU A 83 4.17 -7.28 -6.64
N GLY A 84 4.66 -6.05 -6.55
CA GLY A 84 4.89 -5.19 -7.71
C GLY A 84 5.86 -5.81 -8.71
N PHE A 85 7.00 -6.32 -8.24
CA PHE A 85 7.97 -7.04 -9.09
C PHE A 85 7.38 -8.31 -9.71
N LEU A 86 6.59 -9.07 -8.94
CA LEU A 86 5.89 -10.26 -9.44
C LEU A 86 4.96 -9.90 -10.61
N LEU A 87 4.14 -8.87 -10.44
CA LEU A 87 3.23 -8.40 -11.48
C LEU A 87 3.98 -7.95 -12.75
N GLN A 88 5.07 -7.19 -12.58
CA GLN A 88 5.89 -6.76 -13.72
C GLN A 88 6.53 -7.95 -14.45
N ARG A 89 7.04 -8.95 -13.72
CA ARG A 89 7.64 -10.14 -14.30
C ARG A 89 6.62 -10.97 -15.09
N LEU A 90 5.43 -11.18 -14.55
CA LEU A 90 4.38 -11.97 -15.20
C LEU A 90 3.75 -11.25 -16.40
N SER A 91 3.62 -9.93 -16.33
CA SER A 91 3.01 -9.14 -17.41
C SER A 91 4.02 -8.69 -18.46
N SER A 92 5.33 -8.73 -18.14
CA SER A 92 6.40 -8.11 -18.94
C SER A 92 6.17 -6.62 -19.20
N ARG A 93 5.50 -5.91 -18.26
CA ARG A 93 5.15 -4.49 -18.34
C ARG A 93 5.58 -3.76 -17.07
N PRO A 94 5.97 -2.47 -17.16
CA PRO A 94 6.11 -1.61 -15.98
C PRO A 94 4.82 -1.54 -15.18
N LEU A 95 4.90 -1.45 -13.85
CA LEU A 95 3.74 -1.44 -12.96
C LEU A 95 2.76 -0.29 -13.28
N ALA A 96 3.29 0.90 -13.60
CA ALA A 96 2.48 2.06 -13.97
C ALA A 96 1.66 1.81 -15.24
N ASP A 97 2.26 1.18 -16.26
CA ASP A 97 1.59 0.86 -17.52
C ASP A 97 0.53 -0.23 -17.32
N LEU A 98 0.86 -1.23 -16.51
CA LEU A 98 -0.08 -2.30 -16.14
C LEU A 98 -1.31 -1.70 -15.43
N ALA A 99 -1.11 -0.86 -14.41
CA ALA A 99 -2.20 -0.21 -13.70
C ALA A 99 -3.04 0.69 -14.62
N LYS A 100 -2.38 1.44 -15.51
CA LYS A 100 -3.08 2.28 -16.50
C LYS A 100 -3.97 1.47 -17.42
N GLN A 101 -3.48 0.35 -17.93
CA GLN A 101 -4.21 -0.46 -18.91
C GLN A 101 -5.30 -1.33 -18.30
N GLU A 102 -5.04 -1.91 -17.13
CA GLU A 102 -5.93 -2.89 -16.51
C GLU A 102 -6.92 -2.27 -15.52
N ILE A 103 -6.65 -1.03 -15.04
CA ILE A 103 -7.47 -0.38 -14.01
C ILE A 103 -7.91 1.02 -14.45
N PHE A 104 -6.96 1.93 -14.72
CA PHE A 104 -7.33 3.34 -14.89
C PHE A 104 -8.10 3.59 -16.18
N ALA A 105 -7.67 3.01 -17.29
CA ALA A 105 -8.34 3.19 -18.57
C ALA A 105 -9.73 2.54 -18.62
N PRO A 106 -9.95 1.29 -18.19
CA PRO A 106 -11.28 0.70 -18.08
C PRO A 106 -12.24 1.52 -17.22
N LEU A 107 -11.76 2.06 -16.11
CA LEU A 107 -12.55 2.91 -15.20
C LEU A 107 -12.59 4.38 -15.63
N MET A 108 -12.00 4.76 -16.77
CA MET A 108 -11.91 6.13 -17.27
C MET A 108 -11.33 7.13 -16.23
N LEU A 109 -10.34 6.70 -15.44
CA LEU A 109 -9.69 7.55 -14.46
C LEU A 109 -8.61 8.40 -15.15
N THR A 110 -8.81 9.71 -15.16
CA THR A 110 -7.91 10.66 -15.84
C THR A 110 -7.00 11.41 -14.87
N ASN A 111 -7.33 11.39 -13.58
CA ASN A 111 -6.59 12.01 -12.49
C ASN A 111 -5.97 10.99 -11.52
N SER A 112 -5.94 9.72 -11.92
CA SER A 112 -5.23 8.64 -11.21
C SER A 112 -4.08 8.15 -12.07
N PHE A 113 -2.86 8.31 -11.56
CA PHE A 113 -1.64 8.05 -12.32
C PHE A 113 -0.44 7.84 -11.40
N PHE A 114 0.60 7.25 -11.95
CA PHE A 114 1.96 7.29 -11.42
C PHE A 114 2.77 8.33 -12.21
N ASN A 115 3.83 8.86 -11.61
CA ASN A 115 4.79 9.76 -12.28
C ASN A 115 4.13 10.95 -13.00
N PRO A 116 3.54 11.90 -12.27
CA PRO A 116 2.94 13.07 -12.88
C PRO A 116 3.94 13.86 -13.72
N THR A 117 3.46 14.44 -14.80
CA THR A 117 4.28 15.35 -15.62
C THR A 117 4.49 16.70 -14.91
N ALA A 118 5.51 17.44 -15.31
CA ALA A 118 5.76 18.77 -14.76
C ALA A 118 4.55 19.72 -14.88
N ALA A 119 3.78 19.61 -15.96
CA ALA A 119 2.57 20.41 -16.18
C ALA A 119 1.45 20.13 -15.17
N MET A 120 1.42 18.93 -14.58
CA MET A 120 0.40 18.56 -13.59
C MET A 120 0.75 19.03 -12.17
N ARG A 121 1.97 19.46 -11.93
CA ARG A 121 2.51 19.76 -10.60
C ARG A 121 1.66 20.73 -9.81
N THR A 122 1.15 21.79 -10.43
CA THR A 122 0.34 22.82 -9.76
C THR A 122 -1.01 22.30 -9.23
N GLY A 123 -1.52 21.19 -9.77
CA GLY A 123 -2.75 20.53 -9.31
C GLY A 123 -2.51 19.45 -8.25
N ILE A 124 -1.27 19.23 -7.83
CA ILE A 124 -0.89 18.17 -6.87
C ILE A 124 -0.56 18.81 -5.52
N ALA A 125 -0.99 18.18 -4.44
CA ALA A 125 -0.62 18.60 -3.10
C ALA A 125 0.87 18.35 -2.85
N ALA A 126 1.59 19.37 -2.36
CA ALA A 126 2.99 19.22 -1.96
C ALA A 126 3.11 18.40 -0.68
N CYS A 127 4.17 17.62 -0.54
CA CYS A 127 4.43 16.79 0.63
C CYS A 127 5.48 17.41 1.56
N GLU A 128 6.38 16.62 2.05
CA GLU A 128 7.45 16.98 2.97
C GLU A 128 8.49 17.88 2.30
N ASN A 129 9.23 18.63 3.09
CA ASN A 129 10.41 19.35 2.64
C ASN A 129 11.61 18.38 2.65
N GLY A 130 11.95 17.86 1.51
CA GLY A 130 12.93 16.79 1.35
C GLY A 130 12.47 15.45 1.90
N ASN A 131 13.42 14.55 2.22
CA ASN A 131 13.19 13.26 2.87
C ASN A 131 13.59 13.31 4.35
N ALA A 132 13.27 14.38 5.07
CA ALA A 132 13.77 14.58 6.42
C ALA A 132 13.40 13.43 7.37
N TYR A 133 12.18 12.88 7.25
CA TYR A 133 11.74 11.75 8.07
C TYR A 133 12.53 10.46 7.78
N GLU A 134 12.65 10.07 6.51
CA GLU A 134 13.40 8.86 6.15
C GLU A 134 14.89 9.01 6.42
N ARG A 135 15.44 10.21 6.20
CA ARG A 135 16.82 10.53 6.53
C ARG A 135 17.09 10.34 8.03
N ASP A 136 16.24 10.89 8.91
CA ASP A 136 16.36 10.74 10.36
C ASP A 136 16.31 9.26 10.79
N MET A 137 15.41 8.48 10.20
CA MET A 137 15.35 7.03 10.41
C MET A 137 16.63 6.33 9.96
N CYS A 138 17.15 6.66 8.79
CA CYS A 138 18.35 6.03 8.26
C CYS A 138 19.60 6.38 9.06
N GLU A 139 19.74 7.64 9.46
CA GLU A 139 20.86 8.07 10.32
C GLU A 139 20.87 7.37 11.67
N ARG A 140 19.68 7.09 12.23
CA ARG A 140 19.53 6.39 13.51
C ARG A 140 19.75 4.88 13.39
N ASP A 141 19.09 4.24 12.40
CA ASP A 141 18.92 2.79 12.36
C ASP A 141 19.90 2.11 11.38
N PHE A 142 20.50 2.87 10.45
CA PHE A 142 21.40 2.40 9.40
C PHE A 142 22.71 3.22 9.36
N SER A 143 23.26 3.53 10.51
CA SER A 143 24.47 4.34 10.66
C SER A 143 25.66 3.76 9.90
N GLY A 144 26.49 4.65 9.31
CA GLY A 144 27.65 4.29 8.49
C GLY A 144 27.42 4.35 6.99
N ASN A 145 26.24 4.73 6.54
CA ASN A 145 25.92 4.88 5.12
C ASN A 145 26.09 6.33 4.66
N ASN A 146 26.96 6.56 3.68
CA ASN A 146 27.24 7.88 3.09
C ASN A 146 26.26 8.17 1.93
N TYR A 147 24.95 7.99 2.13
CA TYR A 147 23.99 8.33 1.09
C TYR A 147 23.89 9.85 0.91
N SER A 148 24.26 10.33 -0.27
CA SER A 148 24.34 11.76 -0.59
C SER A 148 23.15 12.27 -1.41
N SER A 149 22.29 11.38 -1.91
CA SER A 149 21.20 11.75 -2.83
C SER A 149 19.87 12.03 -2.12
N TRP A 150 19.94 12.53 -0.88
CA TRP A 150 18.75 12.99 -0.17
C TRP A 150 18.10 14.16 -0.90
N ARG A 151 16.79 14.10 -1.08
CA ARG A 151 16.03 15.25 -1.57
C ARG A 151 16.07 16.35 -0.53
N SER A 152 16.30 17.59 -0.94
CA SER A 152 16.39 18.77 -0.07
C SER A 152 15.27 19.78 -0.32
N GLU A 153 14.65 19.70 -1.50
CA GLU A 153 13.54 20.56 -1.87
C GLU A 153 12.19 19.96 -1.45
N VAL A 154 11.14 20.77 -1.52
CA VAL A 154 9.76 20.28 -1.28
C VAL A 154 9.43 19.17 -2.26
N VAL A 155 9.10 17.99 -1.74
CA VAL A 155 8.62 16.86 -2.52
C VAL A 155 7.24 17.21 -3.08
N TRP A 156 7.18 17.53 -4.37
CA TRP A 156 5.99 18.04 -5.02
C TRP A 156 5.92 17.64 -6.48
N GLY A 157 4.86 16.94 -6.87
CA GLY A 157 4.73 16.38 -8.21
C GLY A 157 5.66 15.18 -8.47
N GLU A 158 6.09 14.54 -7.40
CA GLU A 158 6.84 13.28 -7.38
C GLU A 158 6.41 12.46 -6.16
N VAL A 159 6.65 11.15 -6.19
CA VAL A 159 6.29 10.28 -5.07
C VAL A 159 7.06 10.66 -3.81
N HIS A 160 6.37 10.71 -2.67
CA HIS A 160 6.97 11.05 -1.38
C HIS A 160 7.88 9.93 -0.87
N ASP A 161 7.42 8.68 -0.90
CA ASP A 161 8.14 7.50 -0.42
C ASP A 161 9.50 7.33 -1.13
N GLY A 162 10.57 7.15 -0.36
CA GLY A 162 11.93 7.07 -0.88
C GLY A 162 12.20 5.78 -1.65
N ASN A 163 11.62 4.66 -1.22
CA ASN A 163 11.77 3.39 -1.95
C ASN A 163 11.02 3.43 -3.28
N ALA A 164 9.79 3.96 -3.30
CA ALA A 164 9.05 4.13 -4.55
C ALA A 164 9.76 5.11 -5.49
N HIS A 165 10.33 6.21 -4.96
CA HIS A 165 11.14 7.14 -5.75
C HIS A 165 12.37 6.43 -6.37
N PHE A 166 13.10 5.67 -5.56
CA PHE A 166 14.24 4.87 -6.03
C PHE A 166 13.83 3.85 -7.10
N LEU A 167 12.64 3.27 -6.99
CA LEU A 167 12.08 2.30 -7.94
C LEU A 167 11.46 2.94 -9.20
N GLY A 168 11.63 4.25 -9.39
CA GLY A 168 11.15 4.95 -10.59
C GLY A 168 9.72 5.50 -10.45
N GLY A 169 9.23 5.69 -9.23
CA GLY A 169 7.99 6.41 -8.91
C GLY A 169 6.73 5.55 -8.87
N ALA A 170 6.80 4.29 -9.29
CA ALA A 170 5.67 3.36 -9.22
C ALA A 170 6.11 2.04 -8.56
N ALA A 171 5.64 1.77 -7.36
CA ALA A 171 5.94 0.56 -6.62
C ALA A 171 4.67 -0.05 -6.03
N GLY A 172 4.72 -1.35 -5.67
CA GLY A 172 3.53 -2.06 -5.19
C GLY A 172 2.93 -1.49 -3.90
N HIS A 173 3.71 -0.72 -3.13
CA HIS A 173 3.30 -0.13 -1.85
C HIS A 173 3.00 1.37 -1.92
N ALA A 174 3.54 2.10 -2.91
CA ALA A 174 3.42 3.57 -3.00
C ALA A 174 3.59 4.10 -4.42
N GLY A 175 3.23 5.38 -4.63
CA GLY A 175 3.44 6.12 -5.88
C GLY A 175 2.18 6.57 -6.60
N LEU A 176 1.00 6.10 -6.19
CA LEU A 176 -0.26 6.50 -6.80
C LEU A 176 -0.64 7.94 -6.43
N PHE A 177 -0.96 8.75 -7.43
CA PHE A 177 -1.63 10.03 -7.32
C PHE A 177 -3.09 9.89 -7.72
N SER A 178 -3.99 10.50 -6.98
CA SER A 178 -5.43 10.49 -7.28
C SER A 178 -6.14 11.65 -6.57
N ASN A 179 -7.45 11.76 -6.76
CA ASN A 179 -8.34 12.67 -6.04
C ASN A 179 -9.47 11.87 -5.36
N ALA A 180 -10.30 12.54 -4.55
CA ALA A 180 -11.35 11.87 -3.80
C ALA A 180 -12.37 11.15 -4.69
N ALA A 181 -12.78 11.76 -5.81
CA ALA A 181 -13.78 11.20 -6.72
C ALA A 181 -13.27 9.92 -7.39
N GLU A 182 -12.03 9.92 -7.88
CA GLU A 182 -11.45 8.75 -8.52
C GLU A 182 -11.01 7.68 -7.50
N THR A 183 -10.60 8.09 -6.29
CA THR A 183 -10.41 7.15 -5.19
C THR A 183 -11.71 6.44 -4.82
N LEU A 184 -12.85 7.15 -4.81
CA LEU A 184 -14.17 6.53 -4.63
C LEU A 184 -14.46 5.51 -5.74
N ARG A 185 -14.21 5.85 -7.00
CA ARG A 185 -14.42 4.94 -8.12
C ARG A 185 -13.54 3.69 -8.04
N LEU A 186 -12.29 3.85 -7.60
CA LEU A 186 -11.38 2.71 -7.32
C LEU A 186 -11.89 1.87 -6.14
N ALA A 187 -12.31 2.51 -5.05
CA ALA A 187 -12.82 1.82 -3.87
C ALA A 187 -14.10 1.01 -4.17
N ASN A 188 -14.98 1.53 -5.04
CA ASN A 188 -16.17 0.83 -5.49
C ASN A 188 -15.86 -0.48 -6.20
N GLN A 189 -14.64 -0.68 -6.72
CA GLN A 189 -14.23 -1.95 -7.34
C GLN A 189 -14.09 -3.09 -6.32
N PHE A 190 -14.15 -2.80 -5.03
CA PHE A 190 -14.14 -3.80 -3.95
C PHE A 190 -15.55 -4.04 -3.35
N VAL A 191 -16.58 -3.46 -3.95
CA VAL A 191 -18.00 -3.65 -3.59
C VAL A 191 -18.67 -4.42 -4.72
N GLY A 192 -19.12 -5.66 -4.43
CA GLY A 192 -19.53 -6.61 -5.47
C GLY A 192 -20.63 -6.12 -6.41
N SER A 193 -21.59 -5.31 -5.89
CA SER A 193 -22.67 -4.70 -6.69
C SER A 193 -22.21 -3.54 -7.57
N LEU A 194 -21.07 -2.90 -7.26
CA LEU A 194 -20.55 -1.71 -7.91
C LEU A 194 -19.31 -1.98 -8.78
N SER A 195 -18.71 -3.17 -8.65
CA SER A 195 -17.47 -3.50 -9.33
C SER A 195 -17.67 -3.74 -10.83
N GLU A 196 -16.84 -3.09 -11.61
CA GLU A 196 -16.70 -3.30 -13.06
C GLU A 196 -15.51 -4.21 -13.41
N LEU A 197 -14.57 -4.39 -12.45
CA LEU A 197 -13.31 -5.11 -12.66
C LEU A 197 -13.24 -6.48 -12.01
N LEU A 198 -13.96 -6.69 -10.90
CA LEU A 198 -13.89 -7.90 -10.09
C LEU A 198 -15.27 -8.55 -10.01
N SER A 199 -15.30 -9.87 -9.93
CA SER A 199 -16.53 -10.60 -9.61
C SER A 199 -17.00 -10.31 -8.20
N SER A 200 -18.31 -10.40 -7.93
CA SER A 200 -18.86 -10.28 -6.57
C SER A 200 -18.21 -11.27 -5.61
N GLN A 201 -17.94 -12.51 -6.08
CA GLN A 201 -17.26 -13.53 -5.28
C GLN A 201 -15.85 -13.10 -4.86
N THR A 202 -15.09 -12.42 -5.73
CA THR A 202 -13.78 -11.87 -5.38
C THR A 202 -13.92 -10.70 -4.41
N CYS A 203 -14.92 -9.83 -4.59
CA CYS A 203 -15.19 -8.73 -3.68
C CYS A 203 -15.51 -9.22 -2.26
N ASP A 204 -16.25 -10.32 -2.12
CA ASP A 204 -16.58 -10.91 -0.81
C ASP A 204 -15.34 -11.36 -0.03
N LEU A 205 -14.25 -11.71 -0.70
CA LEU A 205 -13.00 -12.08 -0.05
C LEU A 205 -12.37 -10.92 0.74
N PHE A 206 -12.59 -9.67 0.32
CA PHE A 206 -12.04 -8.50 1.01
C PHE A 206 -12.70 -8.19 2.35
N ARG A 207 -13.87 -8.76 2.63
CA ARG A 207 -14.59 -8.68 3.91
C ARG A 207 -14.18 -9.78 4.90
N GLN A 208 -13.48 -10.81 4.43
CA GLN A 208 -13.12 -11.98 5.24
C GLN A 208 -11.84 -11.73 6.01
N ASN A 209 -11.82 -12.13 7.27
CA ASN A 209 -10.60 -12.13 8.07
C ASN A 209 -9.72 -13.33 7.67
N MET A 210 -8.65 -13.07 6.97
CA MET A 210 -7.69 -14.08 6.52
C MET A 210 -6.61 -14.40 7.57
N THR A 211 -6.69 -13.74 8.75
CA THR A 211 -5.69 -13.82 9.83
C THR A 211 -6.35 -14.00 11.19
N GLU A 212 -7.44 -14.79 11.28
CA GLU A 212 -8.32 -14.91 12.45
C GLU A 212 -7.61 -15.22 13.77
N THR A 213 -6.56 -16.02 13.73
CA THR A 213 -5.81 -16.43 14.93
C THR A 213 -4.61 -15.57 15.25
N LEU A 214 -4.38 -14.51 14.46
CA LEU A 214 -3.19 -13.67 14.57
C LEU A 214 -3.48 -12.35 15.29
N ASN A 215 -2.44 -11.57 15.45
CA ASN A 215 -2.44 -10.32 16.22
C ASN A 215 -3.21 -9.15 15.59
N GLU A 216 -3.56 -9.22 14.31
CA GLU A 216 -4.27 -8.18 13.57
C GLU A 216 -5.25 -8.82 12.58
N ALA A 217 -6.47 -8.31 12.52
CA ALA A 217 -7.47 -8.77 11.56
C ALA A 217 -7.22 -8.13 10.19
N ARG A 218 -6.83 -8.96 9.21
CA ARG A 218 -6.58 -8.54 7.84
C ARG A 218 -7.32 -9.39 6.82
N SER A 219 -7.72 -8.73 5.77
CA SER A 219 -8.07 -9.33 4.50
C SER A 219 -6.89 -9.24 3.53
N PHE A 220 -7.10 -9.50 2.24
CA PHE A 220 -6.07 -9.30 1.22
C PHE A 220 -5.83 -7.81 1.01
N ALA A 221 -4.61 -7.36 1.29
CA ALA A 221 -4.15 -5.97 1.24
C ALA A 221 -4.78 -5.00 2.26
N TRP A 222 -5.96 -5.30 2.79
CA TRP A 222 -6.73 -4.40 3.64
C TRP A 222 -6.67 -4.77 5.12
N GLN A 223 -6.69 -3.76 5.98
CA GLN A 223 -6.98 -3.93 7.40
C GLN A 223 -8.49 -4.01 7.60
N LEU A 224 -8.95 -4.91 8.48
CA LEU A 224 -10.36 -4.97 8.88
C LEU A 224 -10.63 -4.04 10.07
N ALA A 225 -11.82 -3.48 10.13
CA ALA A 225 -12.26 -2.63 11.24
C ALA A 225 -12.27 -3.39 12.57
N ALA A 226 -12.40 -4.72 12.55
CA ALA A 226 -12.25 -5.60 13.71
C ALA A 226 -10.86 -5.55 14.38
N THR A 227 -9.84 -5.02 13.70
CA THR A 227 -8.51 -4.83 14.30
C THR A 227 -8.59 -3.87 15.47
N LYS A 228 -8.01 -4.27 16.61
CA LYS A 228 -7.92 -3.41 17.79
C LYS A 228 -7.22 -2.08 17.43
N ASP A 229 -7.80 -0.98 17.89
CA ASP A 229 -7.31 0.38 17.65
C ASP A 229 -7.21 0.78 16.16
N SER A 230 -7.96 0.12 15.29
CA SER A 230 -8.03 0.49 13.87
C SER A 230 -8.46 1.95 13.68
N THR A 231 -8.12 2.53 12.54
CA THR A 231 -8.52 3.91 12.22
C THR A 231 -9.93 4.01 11.64
N ALA A 232 -10.66 2.90 11.57
CA ALA A 232 -12.06 2.82 11.14
C ALA A 232 -13.01 3.63 12.05
N GLY A 233 -12.61 3.87 13.30
CA GLY A 233 -13.51 4.38 14.32
C GLY A 233 -14.37 3.28 14.92
N THR A 234 -15.41 3.66 15.68
CA THR A 234 -16.26 2.72 16.42
C THR A 234 -17.60 2.43 15.74
N SER A 235 -17.90 3.12 14.66
CA SER A 235 -19.24 3.09 14.02
C SER A 235 -19.27 2.25 12.74
N LEU A 236 -18.11 1.87 12.20
CA LEU A 236 -18.03 0.94 11.06
C LEU A 236 -18.20 -0.51 11.52
N PRO A 237 -18.85 -1.38 10.71
CA PRO A 237 -18.98 -2.79 11.03
C PRO A 237 -17.61 -3.49 11.04
N ALA A 238 -17.52 -4.60 11.76
CA ALA A 238 -16.26 -5.33 11.99
C ALA A 238 -15.61 -5.83 10.69
N ASP A 239 -16.39 -6.12 9.67
CA ASP A 239 -15.98 -6.58 8.34
C ASP A 239 -15.77 -5.44 7.34
N ALA A 240 -15.96 -4.17 7.74
CA ALA A 240 -15.48 -3.04 6.96
C ALA A 240 -13.95 -3.12 6.85
N PHE A 241 -13.44 -2.75 5.71
CA PHE A 241 -12.02 -2.84 5.42
C PHE A 241 -11.47 -1.52 4.87
N GLY A 242 -10.20 -1.28 5.10
CA GLY A 242 -9.62 0.01 4.71
C GLY A 242 -8.11 0.04 4.86
N HIS A 243 -7.54 1.17 4.49
CA HIS A 243 -6.12 1.43 4.61
C HIS A 243 -5.81 2.91 4.89
N THR A 244 -4.60 3.16 5.38
CA THR A 244 -4.11 4.51 5.67
C THR A 244 -2.85 4.80 4.89
N GLY A 245 -2.63 6.08 4.52
CA GLY A 245 -1.39 6.55 3.91
C GLY A 245 -0.51 7.31 4.89
N PHE A 246 0.80 7.28 4.67
CA PHE A 246 1.78 7.98 5.51
C PHE A 246 1.51 9.49 5.59
N THR A 247 1.14 10.11 4.48
CA THR A 247 0.82 11.55 4.39
C THR A 247 -0.46 11.96 5.11
N GLY A 248 -1.18 10.99 5.70
CA GLY A 248 -2.35 11.22 6.54
C GLY A 248 -3.67 10.77 5.94
N THR A 249 -3.68 10.31 4.69
CA THR A 249 -4.88 9.82 4.01
C THR A 249 -5.44 8.56 4.65
N SER A 250 -6.72 8.29 4.45
CA SER A 250 -7.37 7.02 4.74
C SER A 250 -8.56 6.76 3.83
N CYS A 251 -8.83 5.48 3.57
CA CYS A 251 -10.01 5.02 2.86
C CYS A 251 -10.56 3.80 3.60
N TRP A 252 -11.86 3.83 3.95
CA TRP A 252 -12.58 2.71 4.56
C TRP A 252 -13.84 2.39 3.76
N ILE A 253 -14.14 1.11 3.60
CA ILE A 253 -15.21 0.57 2.77
C ILE A 253 -16.12 -0.28 3.64
N ASP A 254 -17.41 0.10 3.73
CA ASP A 254 -18.51 -0.72 4.24
C ASP A 254 -19.24 -1.26 3.01
N ALA A 255 -18.80 -2.42 2.53
CA ALA A 255 -19.28 -2.98 1.29
C ALA A 255 -20.74 -3.45 1.36
N GLU A 256 -21.22 -3.82 2.56
CA GLU A 256 -22.61 -4.26 2.74
C GLU A 256 -23.59 -3.10 2.56
N ARG A 257 -23.19 -1.89 2.99
CA ARG A 257 -24.01 -0.69 2.85
C ARG A 257 -23.61 0.17 1.65
N GLU A 258 -22.67 -0.30 0.82
CA GLU A 258 -22.15 0.41 -0.35
C GLU A 258 -21.63 1.81 0.01
N ARG A 259 -20.94 1.93 1.14
CA ARG A 259 -20.41 3.20 1.67
C ARG A 259 -18.90 3.20 1.64
N VAL A 260 -18.34 4.30 1.16
CA VAL A 260 -16.90 4.54 1.15
C VAL A 260 -16.59 5.85 1.87
N PHE A 261 -15.64 5.80 2.78
CA PHE A 261 -15.21 6.95 3.59
C PHE A 261 -13.77 7.30 3.23
N ILE A 262 -13.57 8.46 2.63
CA ILE A 262 -12.26 8.92 2.14
C ILE A 262 -11.88 10.19 2.88
N LEU A 263 -10.71 10.18 3.53
CA LEU A 263 -10.08 11.35 4.13
C LEU A 263 -8.75 11.59 3.42
N LEU A 264 -8.65 12.69 2.69
CA LEU A 264 -7.40 13.13 2.06
C LEU A 264 -6.81 14.28 2.88
N THR A 265 -5.63 14.04 3.43
CA THR A 265 -4.90 15.05 4.21
C THR A 265 -3.43 15.07 3.80
N ASN A 266 -2.74 16.11 4.23
CA ASN A 266 -1.29 16.24 4.06
C ASN A 266 -0.66 16.68 5.38
N ARG A 267 -0.40 15.71 6.26
CA ARG A 267 0.20 15.97 7.58
C ARG A 267 1.69 16.29 7.52
N THR A 268 2.34 16.02 6.38
CA THR A 268 3.80 16.17 6.24
C THR A 268 4.21 17.53 5.69
N HIS A 269 3.33 18.20 4.94
CA HIS A 269 3.64 19.48 4.30
C HIS A 269 3.84 20.61 5.32
N ALA A 270 4.92 21.37 5.14
CA ALA A 270 5.28 22.51 5.98
C ALA A 270 5.32 22.20 7.51
N ARG A 271 5.62 20.96 7.88
CA ARG A 271 5.71 20.51 9.28
C ARG A 271 7.12 20.09 9.63
N LYS A 272 7.48 20.34 10.89
CA LYS A 272 8.72 19.84 11.49
C LYS A 272 8.51 18.44 12.07
N LEU A 273 9.59 17.66 12.11
CA LEU A 273 9.59 16.38 12.81
C LEU A 273 9.51 16.57 14.35
N PRO A 274 8.89 15.61 15.07
CA PRO A 274 8.14 14.47 14.54
C PRO A 274 6.77 14.87 14.01
N PHE A 275 6.31 14.21 12.95
CA PHE A 275 4.96 14.45 12.43
C PHE A 275 3.89 14.03 13.44
N ALA A 276 2.83 14.82 13.54
CA ALA A 276 1.70 14.49 14.40
C ALA A 276 1.05 13.15 14.01
N ASN A 277 0.74 12.33 15.01
CA ASN A 277 -0.09 11.14 14.80
C ASN A 277 -1.56 11.59 14.66
N ILE A 278 -2.15 11.33 13.50
CA ILE A 278 -3.53 11.73 13.19
C ILE A 278 -4.53 10.57 13.26
N ASN A 279 -4.18 9.45 13.88
CA ASN A 279 -5.10 8.31 13.98
C ASN A 279 -6.37 8.64 14.77
N ALA A 280 -6.28 9.52 15.76
CA ALA A 280 -7.48 10.02 16.47
C ALA A 280 -8.40 10.81 15.53
N VAL A 281 -7.84 11.68 14.71
CA VAL A 281 -8.60 12.46 13.70
C VAL A 281 -9.25 11.53 12.68
N ARG A 282 -8.55 10.51 12.21
CA ARG A 282 -9.12 9.50 11.31
C ARG A 282 -10.31 8.79 11.94
N ARG A 283 -10.16 8.27 13.17
CA ARG A 283 -11.25 7.59 13.89
C ARG A 283 -12.45 8.50 14.09
N GLU A 284 -12.23 9.73 14.50
CA GLU A 284 -13.31 10.71 14.69
C GLU A 284 -14.02 11.03 13.38
N PHE A 285 -13.26 11.30 12.31
CA PHE A 285 -13.82 11.56 10.98
C PHE A 285 -14.73 10.41 10.53
N HIS A 286 -14.25 9.16 10.59
CA HIS A 286 -15.05 8.03 10.13
C HIS A 286 -16.28 7.80 11.02
N SER A 287 -16.17 7.97 12.33
CA SER A 287 -17.33 7.86 13.25
C SER A 287 -18.38 8.92 12.98
N LEU A 288 -17.98 10.17 12.79
CA LEU A 288 -18.89 11.28 12.47
C LEU A 288 -19.54 11.12 11.10
N ALA A 289 -18.76 10.69 10.09
CA ALA A 289 -19.28 10.47 8.74
C ALA A 289 -20.34 9.36 8.71
N VAL A 290 -20.12 8.25 9.45
CA VAL A 290 -21.14 7.19 9.60
C VAL A 290 -22.39 7.73 10.31
N ALA A 291 -22.21 8.49 11.38
CA ALA A 291 -23.33 9.08 12.12
C ALA A 291 -24.18 10.03 11.24
N ALA A 292 -23.51 10.86 10.45
CA ALA A 292 -24.19 11.79 9.52
C ALA A 292 -25.01 11.06 8.44
N LEU A 293 -24.52 9.90 7.94
CA LEU A 293 -25.25 9.10 6.96
C LEU A 293 -26.41 8.29 7.55
N ASN A 294 -26.41 8.04 8.85
CA ASN A 294 -27.46 7.30 9.55
C ASN A 294 -28.58 8.21 10.08
N ASN A 295 -28.32 9.53 10.20
CA ASN A 295 -29.26 10.54 10.65
C ASN A 295 -29.31 11.69 9.59
N PRO A 296 -29.91 11.45 8.41
CA PRO A 296 -29.96 12.43 7.31
C PRO A 296 -30.85 13.63 7.63
#